data_20955dbbdda644856c754a403b5dab2a
#
_entry.id   20955dbbdda644856c754a403b5dab2a
#
_cell.length_a   1.000
_cell.length_b   1.000
_cell.length_c   1.000
_cell.angle_alpha   90.00
_cell.angle_beta   90.00
_cell.angle_gamma   90.00
#
_symmetry.space_group_name_H-M   'P 1'
#
loop_
_entity.id
_entity.type
_entity.pdbx_description
1 polymer ?
#
loop_
_entity_poly.entity_id
_entity_poly.type
_entity_poly.pdbx_seq_one_letter_code
_entity_poly.pdbx_strand_id
1 'polypeptide(L)'
;MSVKNISSAILGVGVDDTTIDLFESQYPVPTGVSYNSYVIRDEKIAILDTVDDRATDEWLANVTEALAGEKPAYLVVHHMEPDHGANVARLAALYPEMQVVGNAKTFQYMEQFFGAEAIAKERRVVVKDGESLSLGAHTLTFVFAPMVHWPEVMVSYESTEKVLFSADGFGRFGAVAKFDEKADWASEARRYYLNIVGKYLSLIHI
;
A
#
# COMPACT_ATOMS: atom_id res chain seq x y z
N MET A 1 7.82 6.05 12.38
CA MET A 1 6.60 5.60 13.10
C MET A 1 6.93 4.25 13.71
N SER A 2 6.61 3.95 14.94
CA SER A 2 6.68 2.58 15.46
C SER A 2 5.49 1.77 14.93
N VAL A 3 5.61 0.44 14.93
CA VAL A 3 4.49 -0.47 14.59
C VAL A 3 3.24 -0.09 15.38
N LYS A 4 2.12 0.07 14.69
CA LYS A 4 0.83 0.44 15.28
C LYS A 4 -0.14 -0.73 15.23
N ASN A 5 -0.71 -1.11 16.36
CA ASN A 5 -1.82 -2.06 16.37
C ASN A 5 -3.08 -1.37 15.82
N ILE A 6 -3.56 -1.82 14.66
CA ILE A 6 -4.86 -1.45 14.10
C ILE A 6 -5.93 -2.35 14.73
N SER A 7 -5.61 -3.65 14.83
CA SER A 7 -6.43 -4.64 15.51
C SER A 7 -5.54 -5.71 16.14
N SER A 8 -6.11 -6.85 16.55
CA SER A 8 -5.34 -7.98 17.07
C SER A 8 -4.46 -8.65 16.01
N ALA A 9 -4.86 -8.62 14.74
CA ALA A 9 -4.17 -9.26 13.62
C ALA A 9 -3.54 -8.25 12.64
N ILE A 10 -4.06 -7.03 12.56
CA ILE A 10 -3.62 -6.02 11.59
C ILE A 10 -2.69 -5.01 12.25
N LEU A 11 -1.49 -4.90 11.73
CA LEU A 11 -0.44 -3.99 12.19
C LEU A 11 -0.14 -2.96 11.11
N GLY A 12 -0.12 -1.67 11.46
CA GLY A 12 0.40 -0.61 10.60
C GLY A 12 1.92 -0.55 10.71
N VAL A 13 2.61 -0.69 9.59
CA VAL A 13 4.08 -0.69 9.49
C VAL A 13 4.62 0.45 8.62
N GLY A 14 3.74 1.33 8.16
CA GLY A 14 4.10 2.48 7.34
C GLY A 14 5.04 3.48 8.03
N VAL A 15 5.40 4.55 7.32
CA VAL A 15 6.35 5.56 7.78
C VAL A 15 5.78 6.96 7.59
N ASP A 16 6.01 7.84 8.57
CA ASP A 16 5.75 9.28 8.46
C ASP A 16 6.99 9.99 7.94
N ASP A 17 7.01 10.39 6.67
CA ASP A 17 8.06 11.24 6.12
C ASP A 17 7.74 12.71 6.38
N THR A 18 8.41 13.28 7.38
CA THR A 18 8.27 14.70 7.73
C THR A 18 9.38 15.57 7.12
N THR A 19 10.18 15.00 6.22
CA THR A 19 11.32 15.67 5.57
C THR A 19 11.05 16.02 4.11
N ILE A 20 10.01 15.46 3.51
CA ILE A 20 9.61 15.77 2.14
C ILE A 20 8.92 17.14 2.07
N ASP A 21 9.34 17.97 1.12
CA ASP A 21 8.74 19.30 0.90
C ASP A 21 7.64 19.29 -0.17
N LEU A 22 7.83 18.44 -1.20
CA LEU A 22 6.95 18.37 -2.36
C LEU A 22 6.57 16.91 -2.65
N PHE A 23 5.29 16.59 -2.56
CA PHE A 23 4.75 15.31 -3.04
C PHE A 23 4.62 15.37 -4.58
N GLU A 24 4.95 14.28 -5.27
CA GLU A 24 5.06 14.21 -6.75
C GLU A 24 5.87 15.37 -7.37
N SER A 25 6.84 15.93 -6.65
CA SER A 25 7.64 17.10 -7.07
C SER A 25 6.82 18.38 -7.39
N GLN A 26 5.57 18.44 -7.00
CA GLN A 26 4.67 19.57 -7.34
C GLN A 26 3.75 20.03 -6.21
N TYR A 27 3.36 19.17 -5.29
CA TYR A 27 2.40 19.51 -4.24
C TYR A 27 3.12 19.81 -2.93
N PRO A 28 3.13 21.08 -2.44
CA PRO A 28 3.75 21.39 -1.14
C PRO A 28 3.09 20.62 -0.01
N VAL A 29 3.90 19.94 0.81
CA VAL A 29 3.47 19.16 1.96
C VAL A 29 4.23 19.58 3.22
N PRO A 30 3.95 20.75 3.78
CA PRO A 30 4.73 21.34 4.88
C PRO A 30 4.69 20.50 6.16
N THR A 31 3.73 19.58 6.30
CA THR A 31 3.61 18.65 7.40
C THR A 31 4.06 17.22 7.02
N GLY A 32 4.66 17.06 5.82
CA GLY A 32 5.09 15.77 5.31
C GLY A 32 3.95 14.91 4.76
N VAL A 33 4.19 13.61 4.66
CA VAL A 33 3.23 12.59 4.22
C VAL A 33 3.36 11.33 5.08
N SER A 34 2.33 10.50 5.08
CA SER A 34 2.40 9.14 5.63
C SER A 34 2.32 8.14 4.51
N TYR A 35 3.33 7.29 4.38
CA TYR A 35 3.29 6.11 3.52
C TYR A 35 2.63 4.97 4.29
N ASN A 36 1.56 4.43 3.75
CA ASN A 36 0.76 3.42 4.43
C ASN A 36 1.12 2.01 3.96
N SER A 37 1.53 1.18 4.89
CA SER A 37 1.80 -0.25 4.68
C SER A 37 1.32 -1.02 5.90
N TYR A 38 0.87 -2.25 5.69
CA TYR A 38 0.27 -3.05 6.76
C TYR A 38 0.79 -4.49 6.73
N VAL A 39 0.75 -5.14 7.90
CA VAL A 39 0.97 -6.58 8.04
C VAL A 39 -0.31 -7.19 8.63
N ILE A 40 -0.83 -8.22 7.99
CA ILE A 40 -1.90 -9.07 8.55
C ILE A 40 -1.24 -10.37 9.03
N ARG A 41 -1.31 -10.60 10.34
CA ARG A 41 -0.80 -11.82 10.98
C ARG A 41 -1.89 -12.88 11.02
N ASP A 42 -1.66 -13.98 10.27
CA ASP A 42 -2.56 -15.12 10.19
C ASP A 42 -1.71 -16.36 9.87
N GLU A 43 -2.32 -17.50 9.55
CA GLU A 43 -1.62 -18.72 9.09
C GLU A 43 -0.67 -18.41 7.91
N LYS A 44 -1.10 -17.52 7.02
CA LYS A 44 -0.30 -16.96 5.94
C LYS A 44 -0.20 -15.45 6.13
N ILE A 45 0.95 -15.00 6.58
CA ILE A 45 1.17 -13.56 6.81
C ILE A 45 1.18 -12.82 5.47
N ALA A 46 0.42 -11.74 5.38
CA ALA A 46 0.42 -10.85 4.22
C ALA A 46 0.95 -9.46 4.61
N ILE A 47 1.83 -8.91 3.75
CA ILE A 47 2.24 -7.51 3.76
C ILE A 47 1.43 -6.81 2.67
N LEU A 48 0.88 -5.64 2.95
CA LEU A 48 0.06 -4.84 2.03
C LEU A 48 0.77 -3.54 1.73
N ASP A 49 1.09 -3.35 0.45
CA ASP A 49 1.91 -2.26 -0.09
C ASP A 49 3.28 -2.08 0.58
N THR A 50 4.10 -1.28 -0.02
CA THR A 50 5.40 -0.86 0.51
C THR A 50 5.38 0.64 0.76
N VAL A 51 6.53 1.28 0.79
CA VAL A 51 6.68 2.73 1.00
C VAL A 51 7.66 3.30 -0.03
N ASP A 52 7.73 4.62 -0.12
CA ASP A 52 8.74 5.33 -0.92
C ASP A 52 10.17 4.91 -0.53
N ASP A 53 11.08 4.90 -1.50
CA ASP A 53 12.48 4.48 -1.31
C ASP A 53 13.20 5.28 -0.21
N ARG A 54 12.82 6.52 0.01
CA ARG A 54 13.33 7.39 1.07
C ARG A 54 13.11 6.86 2.48
N ALA A 55 12.02 6.08 2.67
CA ALA A 55 11.61 5.53 3.95
C ALA A 55 11.95 4.04 4.13
N THR A 56 12.70 3.47 3.20
CA THR A 56 12.99 2.03 3.13
C THR A 56 13.51 1.44 4.43
N ASP A 57 14.53 2.04 5.03
CA ASP A 57 15.20 1.43 6.18
C ASP A 57 14.29 1.40 7.43
N GLU A 58 13.56 2.49 7.68
CA GLU A 58 12.59 2.56 8.76
C GLU A 58 11.44 1.58 8.55
N TRP A 59 10.92 1.52 7.31
CA TRP A 59 9.87 0.58 6.96
C TRP A 59 10.28 -0.88 7.13
N LEU A 60 11.48 -1.26 6.66
CA LEU A 60 11.99 -2.63 6.83
C LEU A 60 12.17 -3.00 8.30
N ALA A 61 12.58 -2.05 9.15
CA ALA A 61 12.64 -2.27 10.60
C ALA A 61 11.24 -2.53 11.18
N ASN A 62 10.24 -1.73 10.79
CA ASN A 62 8.85 -1.92 11.21
C ASN A 62 8.28 -3.26 10.73
N VAL A 63 8.53 -3.65 9.47
CA VAL A 63 8.12 -4.96 8.93
C VAL A 63 8.77 -6.10 9.71
N THR A 64 10.08 -6.00 9.98
CA THR A 64 10.82 -7.02 10.74
C THR A 64 10.24 -7.18 12.15
N GLU A 65 9.95 -6.07 12.82
CA GLU A 65 9.28 -6.08 14.14
C GLU A 65 7.90 -6.74 14.06
N ALA A 66 7.09 -6.36 13.07
CA ALA A 66 5.74 -6.89 12.90
C ALA A 66 5.72 -8.38 12.55
N LEU A 67 6.71 -8.87 11.81
CA LEU A 67 6.85 -10.29 11.47
C LEU A 67 7.28 -11.14 12.66
N ALA A 68 7.92 -10.57 13.68
CA ALA A 68 8.34 -11.25 14.90
C ALA A 68 9.14 -12.56 14.65
N GLY A 69 9.96 -12.58 13.60
CA GLY A 69 10.78 -13.74 13.19
C GLY A 69 10.07 -14.72 12.25
N GLU A 70 8.81 -14.52 11.95
CA GLU A 70 8.07 -15.29 10.94
C GLU A 70 8.37 -14.79 9.52
N LYS A 71 8.01 -15.59 8.51
CA LYS A 71 8.18 -15.22 7.10
C LYS A 71 6.83 -14.82 6.48
N PRO A 72 6.77 -13.75 5.68
CA PRO A 72 5.55 -13.41 4.95
C PRO A 72 5.30 -14.41 3.83
N ALA A 73 4.04 -14.81 3.67
CA ALA A 73 3.60 -15.63 2.55
C ALA A 73 3.27 -14.78 1.31
N TYR A 74 2.75 -13.57 1.54
CA TYR A 74 2.28 -12.69 0.49
C TYR A 74 2.75 -11.24 0.66
N LEU A 75 3.05 -10.59 -0.48
CA LEU A 75 3.05 -9.14 -0.64
C LEU A 75 1.90 -8.78 -1.58
N VAL A 76 0.90 -8.10 -1.07
CA VAL A 76 -0.21 -7.56 -1.88
C VAL A 76 0.16 -6.14 -2.32
N VAL A 77 0.10 -5.87 -3.62
CA VAL A 77 0.41 -4.57 -4.21
C VAL A 77 -0.84 -3.97 -4.81
N HIS A 78 -1.39 -2.95 -4.15
CA HIS A 78 -2.59 -2.25 -4.59
C HIS A 78 -2.30 -1.22 -5.66
N HIS A 79 -1.11 -0.59 -5.59
CA HIS A 79 -0.70 0.52 -6.44
C HIS A 79 0.81 0.49 -6.71
N MET A 80 1.22 0.98 -7.89
CA MET A 80 2.62 0.95 -8.32
C MET A 80 3.30 2.31 -8.32
N GLU A 81 2.62 3.36 -7.84
CA GLU A 81 3.30 4.63 -7.55
C GLU A 81 4.42 4.41 -6.53
N PRO A 82 5.55 5.15 -6.62
CA PRO A 82 6.73 4.89 -5.77
C PRO A 82 6.45 4.79 -4.28
N ASP A 83 5.52 5.58 -3.75
CA ASP A 83 5.16 5.57 -2.32
C ASP A 83 4.40 4.30 -1.87
N HIS A 84 3.97 3.46 -2.82
CA HIS A 84 3.40 2.12 -2.59
C HIS A 84 4.30 1.01 -3.12
N GLY A 85 5.02 1.25 -4.23
CA GLY A 85 5.66 0.22 -5.03
C GLY A 85 7.19 0.16 -4.96
N ALA A 86 7.89 1.21 -4.51
CA ALA A 86 9.34 1.32 -4.67
C ALA A 86 10.13 0.15 -4.05
N ASN A 87 9.65 -0.43 -2.98
CA ASN A 87 10.36 -1.50 -2.28
C ASN A 87 9.90 -2.92 -2.64
N VAL A 88 9.01 -3.10 -3.61
CA VAL A 88 8.49 -4.42 -4.00
C VAL A 88 9.62 -5.39 -4.40
N ALA A 89 10.51 -4.99 -5.28
CA ALA A 89 11.62 -5.84 -5.74
C ALA A 89 12.60 -6.15 -4.58
N ARG A 90 12.87 -5.17 -3.71
CA ARG A 90 13.74 -5.34 -2.53
C ARG A 90 13.15 -6.35 -1.55
N LEU A 91 11.86 -6.22 -1.20
CA LEU A 91 11.19 -7.15 -0.29
C LEU A 91 11.13 -8.56 -0.88
N ALA A 92 10.85 -8.67 -2.19
CA ALA A 92 10.84 -9.95 -2.88
C ALA A 92 12.20 -10.65 -2.91
N ALA A 93 13.30 -9.89 -2.92
CA ALA A 93 14.65 -10.43 -2.81
C ALA A 93 14.98 -10.89 -1.38
N LEU A 94 14.50 -10.19 -0.35
CA LEU A 94 14.66 -10.57 1.05
C LEU A 94 13.88 -11.84 1.42
N TYR A 95 12.71 -12.06 0.79
CA TYR A 95 11.84 -13.20 1.04
C TYR A 95 11.58 -13.97 -0.27
N PRO A 96 12.53 -14.81 -0.72
CA PRO A 96 12.46 -15.47 -2.04
C PRO A 96 11.29 -16.46 -2.18
N GLU A 97 10.71 -16.93 -1.07
CA GLU A 97 9.55 -17.83 -1.07
C GLU A 97 8.20 -17.07 -1.05
N MET A 98 8.20 -15.78 -0.72
CA MET A 98 7.02 -14.94 -0.68
C MET A 98 6.43 -14.76 -2.09
N GLN A 99 5.12 -14.92 -2.23
CA GLN A 99 4.40 -14.64 -3.46
C GLN A 99 3.99 -13.15 -3.51
N VAL A 100 4.01 -12.58 -4.70
CA VAL A 100 3.54 -11.21 -4.95
C VAL A 100 2.16 -11.27 -5.57
N VAL A 101 1.20 -10.57 -4.98
CA VAL A 101 -0.21 -10.54 -5.37
C VAL A 101 -0.53 -9.19 -5.99
N GLY A 102 -1.11 -9.20 -7.17
CA GLY A 102 -1.53 -8.00 -7.88
C GLY A 102 -2.36 -8.34 -9.10
N ASN A 103 -2.93 -7.36 -9.77
CA ASN A 103 -3.61 -7.62 -11.03
C ASN A 103 -2.61 -7.71 -12.20
N ALA A 104 -3.07 -8.09 -13.38
CA ALA A 104 -2.21 -8.28 -14.55
C ALA A 104 -1.44 -7.00 -14.94
N LYS A 105 -2.04 -5.81 -14.75
CA LYS A 105 -1.42 -4.53 -15.08
C LYS A 105 -0.37 -4.13 -14.02
N THR A 106 -0.58 -4.47 -12.76
CA THR A 106 0.42 -4.32 -11.70
C THR A 106 1.73 -5.02 -12.08
N PHE A 107 1.66 -6.27 -12.56
CA PHE A 107 2.85 -7.00 -13.02
C PHE A 107 3.49 -6.41 -14.26
N GLN A 108 2.71 -5.84 -15.19
CA GLN A 108 3.27 -5.11 -16.33
C GLN A 108 4.10 -3.91 -15.88
N TYR A 109 3.64 -3.17 -14.86
CA TYR A 109 4.38 -2.05 -14.29
C TYR A 109 5.62 -2.50 -13.52
N MET A 110 5.52 -3.60 -12.75
CA MET A 110 6.70 -4.20 -12.09
C MET A 110 7.80 -4.54 -13.11
N GLU A 111 7.43 -5.13 -14.26
CA GLU A 111 8.38 -5.43 -15.32
C GLU A 111 9.01 -4.17 -15.93
N GLN A 112 8.24 -3.10 -16.07
CA GLN A 112 8.75 -1.82 -16.60
C GLN A 112 9.68 -1.12 -15.60
N PHE A 113 9.36 -1.15 -14.30
CA PHE A 113 10.12 -0.43 -13.28
C PHE A 113 11.34 -1.20 -12.80
N PHE A 114 11.23 -2.51 -12.66
CA PHE A 114 12.27 -3.35 -12.02
C PHE A 114 12.92 -4.36 -12.98
N GLY A 115 12.40 -4.49 -14.19
CA GLY A 115 12.83 -5.52 -15.17
C GLY A 115 12.01 -6.81 -15.03
N ALA A 116 11.95 -7.57 -16.14
CA ALA A 116 11.09 -8.75 -16.27
C ALA A 116 11.39 -9.88 -15.27
N GLU A 117 12.65 -9.95 -14.81
CA GLU A 117 13.14 -10.99 -13.90
C GLU A 117 13.05 -10.62 -12.41
N ALA A 118 12.64 -9.39 -12.08
CA ALA A 118 12.59 -8.94 -10.70
C ALA A 118 11.63 -9.77 -9.82
N ILE A 119 10.50 -10.18 -10.42
CA ILE A 119 9.55 -11.10 -9.80
C ILE A 119 9.34 -12.28 -10.74
N ALA A 120 9.87 -13.44 -10.36
CA ALA A 120 9.72 -14.68 -11.12
C ALA A 120 8.23 -15.02 -11.33
N LYS A 121 7.87 -15.53 -12.50
CA LYS A 121 6.45 -15.75 -12.89
C LYS A 121 5.71 -16.69 -11.95
N GLU A 122 6.39 -17.72 -11.46
CA GLU A 122 5.87 -18.69 -10.50
C GLU A 122 5.56 -18.12 -9.10
N ARG A 123 6.09 -16.93 -8.83
CA ARG A 123 5.82 -16.19 -7.58
C ARG A 123 4.69 -15.17 -7.71
N ARG A 124 4.12 -15.02 -8.91
CA ARG A 124 3.06 -14.05 -9.19
C ARG A 124 1.69 -14.66 -8.97
N VAL A 125 0.90 -14.06 -8.11
CA VAL A 125 -0.52 -14.37 -7.93
C VAL A 125 -1.31 -13.27 -8.62
N VAL A 126 -1.76 -13.55 -9.85
CA VAL A 126 -2.53 -12.60 -10.66
C VAL A 126 -3.99 -12.73 -10.28
N VAL A 127 -4.53 -11.72 -9.60
CA VAL A 127 -5.93 -11.68 -9.17
C VAL A 127 -6.83 -10.98 -10.18
N LYS A 128 -8.14 -11.31 -10.13
CA LYS A 128 -9.21 -10.68 -10.89
C LYS A 128 -10.09 -9.84 -9.98
N ASP A 129 -10.89 -8.99 -10.60
CA ASP A 129 -11.89 -8.21 -9.89
C ASP A 129 -12.90 -9.11 -9.17
N GLY A 130 -13.15 -8.85 -7.90
CA GLY A 130 -14.00 -9.67 -7.02
C GLY A 130 -13.36 -10.98 -6.53
N GLU A 131 -12.13 -11.29 -6.90
CA GLU A 131 -11.45 -12.51 -6.43
C GLU A 131 -11.00 -12.36 -4.98
N SER A 132 -10.95 -13.49 -4.26
CA SER A 132 -10.57 -13.51 -2.85
C SER A 132 -9.35 -14.37 -2.59
N LEU A 133 -8.53 -13.95 -1.60
CA LEU A 133 -7.35 -14.65 -1.10
C LEU A 133 -7.53 -14.95 0.38
N SER A 134 -7.52 -16.23 0.74
CA SER A 134 -7.54 -16.65 2.15
C SER A 134 -6.14 -16.63 2.76
N LEU A 135 -6.04 -16.04 3.94
CA LEU A 135 -4.84 -16.05 4.76
C LEU A 135 -4.90 -17.09 5.90
N GLY A 136 -6.07 -17.68 6.11
CA GLY A 136 -6.45 -18.57 7.20
C GLY A 136 -7.78 -18.13 7.77
N ALA A 137 -7.80 -17.45 8.90
CA ALA A 137 -8.98 -16.85 9.51
C ALA A 137 -9.43 -15.56 8.79
N HIS A 138 -8.50 -14.85 8.13
CA HIS A 138 -8.76 -13.62 7.38
C HIS A 138 -8.86 -13.89 5.88
N THR A 139 -9.68 -13.11 5.19
CA THR A 139 -9.86 -13.20 3.73
C THR A 139 -9.86 -11.81 3.13
N LEU A 140 -8.98 -11.60 2.14
CA LEU A 140 -8.93 -10.39 1.33
C LEU A 140 -9.75 -10.59 0.06
N THR A 141 -10.68 -9.69 -0.23
CA THR A 141 -11.40 -9.63 -1.51
C THR A 141 -10.92 -8.40 -2.28
N PHE A 142 -10.45 -8.59 -3.51
CA PHE A 142 -9.90 -7.53 -4.34
C PHE A 142 -10.98 -6.87 -5.18
N VAL A 143 -11.00 -5.54 -5.19
CA VAL A 143 -11.89 -4.74 -6.02
C VAL A 143 -11.04 -3.80 -6.86
N PHE A 144 -11.21 -3.84 -8.18
CA PHE A 144 -10.45 -3.01 -9.07
C PHE A 144 -11.01 -1.58 -9.11
N ALA A 145 -10.11 -0.61 -9.05
CA ALA A 145 -10.40 0.82 -9.12
C ALA A 145 -9.57 1.48 -10.24
N PRO A 146 -9.68 1.02 -11.50
CA PRO A 146 -8.82 1.48 -12.58
C PRO A 146 -8.98 2.98 -12.80
N MET A 147 -7.85 3.69 -13.01
CA MET A 147 -7.77 5.15 -13.17
C MET A 147 -8.13 5.94 -11.90
N VAL A 148 -8.09 5.29 -10.74
CA VAL A 148 -8.25 5.97 -9.46
C VAL A 148 -6.98 5.75 -8.60
N HIS A 149 -5.80 6.38 -8.86
CA HIS A 149 -5.72 7.31 -10.01
C HIS A 149 -4.92 6.72 -11.19
N TRP A 150 -4.23 5.58 -11.04
CA TRP A 150 -3.53 4.88 -12.11
C TRP A 150 -4.34 3.66 -12.62
N PRO A 151 -4.00 3.15 -13.83
CA PRO A 151 -4.77 2.09 -14.49
C PRO A 151 -4.81 0.75 -13.76
N GLU A 152 -3.83 0.46 -12.89
CA GLU A 152 -3.69 -0.81 -12.18
C GLU A 152 -4.25 -0.79 -10.77
N VAL A 153 -4.72 0.37 -10.30
CA VAL A 153 -5.16 0.50 -8.90
C VAL A 153 -6.24 -0.52 -8.56
N MET A 154 -6.05 -1.18 -7.44
CA MET A 154 -7.05 -2.01 -6.79
C MET A 154 -7.08 -1.69 -5.29
N VAL A 155 -8.14 -2.08 -4.63
CA VAL A 155 -8.30 -2.04 -3.17
C VAL A 155 -8.59 -3.45 -2.67
N SER A 156 -8.39 -3.72 -1.39
CA SER A 156 -8.80 -4.99 -0.80
C SER A 156 -9.65 -4.78 0.45
N TYR A 157 -10.72 -5.57 0.55
CA TYR A 157 -11.59 -5.63 1.71
C TYR A 157 -11.29 -6.88 2.52
N GLU A 158 -10.89 -6.71 3.76
CA GLU A 158 -10.73 -7.78 4.72
C GLU A 158 -12.05 -8.00 5.45
N SER A 159 -12.63 -9.20 5.30
CA SER A 159 -14.02 -9.46 5.68
C SER A 159 -14.22 -9.83 7.15
N THR A 160 -13.20 -10.31 7.84
CA THR A 160 -13.28 -10.78 9.24
C THR A 160 -13.36 -9.61 10.21
N GLU A 161 -12.45 -8.64 10.06
CA GLU A 161 -12.40 -7.43 10.88
C GLU A 161 -13.07 -6.22 10.20
N LYS A 162 -13.52 -6.41 8.94
CA LYS A 162 -14.24 -5.39 8.12
C LYS A 162 -13.40 -4.16 7.85
N VAL A 163 -12.16 -4.39 7.43
CA VAL A 163 -11.18 -3.34 7.11
C VAL A 163 -11.04 -3.19 5.60
N LEU A 164 -11.13 -1.97 5.10
CA LEU A 164 -10.83 -1.62 3.71
C LEU A 164 -9.40 -1.06 3.60
N PHE A 165 -8.54 -1.71 2.82
CA PHE A 165 -7.24 -1.19 2.41
C PHE A 165 -7.40 -0.52 1.05
N SER A 166 -7.41 0.80 1.06
CA SER A 166 -7.91 1.61 -0.06
C SER A 166 -6.82 2.29 -0.89
N ALA A 167 -5.54 1.97 -0.65
CA ALA A 167 -4.42 2.68 -1.27
C ALA A 167 -4.64 4.21 -1.15
N ASP A 168 -4.64 4.95 -2.24
CA ASP A 168 -4.88 6.40 -2.26
C ASP A 168 -6.33 6.82 -2.01
N GLY A 169 -7.24 5.88 -2.08
CA GLY A 169 -8.64 6.17 -1.81
C GLY A 169 -8.82 6.74 -0.40
N PHE A 170 -9.56 7.85 -0.27
CA PHE A 170 -9.82 8.56 0.99
C PHE A 170 -8.56 9.19 1.64
N GLY A 171 -7.48 9.35 0.87
CA GLY A 171 -6.23 9.94 1.32
C GLY A 171 -6.32 11.43 1.64
N ARG A 172 -5.32 11.92 2.35
CA ARG A 172 -5.08 13.34 2.60
C ARG A 172 -3.58 13.62 2.60
N PHE A 173 -3.19 14.86 2.34
CA PHE A 173 -1.82 15.29 2.61
C PHE A 173 -1.56 15.46 4.12
N GLY A 174 -0.29 15.35 4.49
CA GLY A 174 0.19 15.53 5.86
C GLY A 174 0.49 14.23 6.60
N ALA A 175 1.63 14.21 7.29
CA ALA A 175 2.05 13.08 8.11
C ALA A 175 1.17 12.95 9.36
N VAL A 176 0.78 11.73 9.71
CA VAL A 176 -0.05 11.44 10.89
C VAL A 176 0.62 11.92 12.18
N ALA A 177 1.96 11.80 12.29
CA ALA A 177 2.72 12.29 13.44
C ALA A 177 2.65 13.82 13.65
N LYS A 178 2.29 14.58 12.60
CA LYS A 178 2.12 16.03 12.63
C LYS A 178 0.66 16.46 12.64
N PHE A 179 -0.25 15.48 12.69
CA PHE A 179 -1.67 15.76 12.67
C PHE A 179 -2.11 16.30 14.03
N ASP A 180 -2.66 17.51 14.03
CA ASP A 180 -3.42 18.04 15.15
C ASP A 180 -4.87 17.56 14.99
N GLU A 181 -5.42 16.87 15.99
CA GLU A 181 -6.82 16.41 16.00
C GLU A 181 -7.81 17.57 15.84
N LYS A 182 -7.39 18.80 16.16
CA LYS A 182 -8.17 20.02 15.95
C LYS A 182 -8.01 20.61 14.55
N ALA A 183 -7.05 20.13 13.77
CA ALA A 183 -6.86 20.61 12.41
C ALA A 183 -8.01 20.13 11.50
N ASP A 184 -8.34 20.94 10.52
CA ASP A 184 -9.36 20.63 9.52
C ASP A 184 -8.86 19.49 8.58
N TRP A 185 -9.15 18.24 8.97
CA TRP A 185 -8.85 17.06 8.15
C TRP A 185 -9.43 17.22 6.74
N ALA A 186 -10.63 17.77 6.62
CA ALA A 186 -11.35 17.90 5.36
C ALA A 186 -10.64 18.82 4.37
N SER A 187 -9.90 19.83 4.82
CA SER A 187 -9.13 20.71 3.97
C SER A 187 -8.04 19.97 3.20
N GLU A 188 -7.20 19.22 3.88
CA GLU A 188 -6.11 18.46 3.27
C GLU A 188 -6.62 17.24 2.48
N ALA A 189 -7.70 16.60 2.92
CA ALA A 189 -8.36 15.54 2.16
C ALA A 189 -8.96 16.09 0.85
N ARG A 190 -9.60 17.27 0.89
CA ARG A 190 -10.14 17.92 -0.31
C ARG A 190 -9.02 18.34 -1.27
N ARG A 191 -7.91 18.86 -0.75
CA ARG A 191 -6.73 19.22 -1.55
C ARG A 191 -6.13 17.99 -2.22
N TYR A 192 -5.97 16.89 -1.49
CA TYR A 192 -5.50 15.60 -2.02
C TYR A 192 -6.45 15.10 -3.11
N TYR A 193 -7.73 15.01 -2.79
CA TYR A 193 -8.75 14.54 -3.71
C TYR A 193 -8.78 15.30 -5.03
N LEU A 194 -8.80 16.64 -4.99
CA LEU A 194 -8.88 17.46 -6.20
C LEU A 194 -7.62 17.36 -7.08
N ASN A 195 -6.46 17.16 -6.47
CA ASN A 195 -5.18 17.16 -7.19
C ASN A 195 -4.73 15.76 -7.63
N ILE A 196 -5.03 14.71 -6.88
CA ILE A 196 -4.57 13.34 -7.15
C ILE A 196 -5.71 12.52 -7.78
N VAL A 197 -6.76 12.27 -7.04
CA VAL A 197 -7.82 11.31 -7.41
C VAL A 197 -8.90 11.91 -8.28
N GLY A 198 -9.28 13.15 -8.03
CA GLY A 198 -10.49 13.79 -8.57
C GLY A 198 -10.51 14.01 -10.09
N LYS A 199 -9.33 14.06 -10.73
CA LYS A 199 -9.23 14.19 -12.20
C LYS A 199 -9.88 13.01 -12.95
N TYR A 200 -10.05 11.88 -12.30
CA TYR A 200 -10.53 10.62 -12.91
C TYR A 200 -11.95 10.24 -12.49
N LEU A 201 -12.59 11.05 -11.68
CA LEU A 201 -13.92 10.76 -11.13
C LEU A 201 -15.04 10.61 -12.15
N SER A 202 -14.91 11.24 -13.30
CA SER A 202 -15.87 11.03 -14.40
C SER A 202 -15.91 9.57 -14.88
N LEU A 203 -14.87 8.80 -14.60
CA LEU A 203 -14.79 7.38 -14.92
C LEU A 203 -15.42 6.48 -13.84
N ILE A 204 -15.62 7.00 -12.62
CA ILE A 204 -16.25 6.28 -11.51
C ILE A 204 -17.79 6.37 -11.56
N HIS A 205 -18.33 7.36 -12.29
CA HIS A 205 -19.76 7.62 -12.38
C HIS A 205 -20.46 6.99 -13.59
N ILE A 206 -19.76 6.10 -14.31
CA ILE A 206 -20.32 5.37 -15.45
C ILE A 206 -20.81 4.01 -15.02
#